data_88368a7d7c5537346bd54814603be1a1
#
_entry.id   88368a7d7c5537346bd54814603be1a1
#
_cell.length_a   1.000
_cell.length_b   1.000
_cell.length_c   1.000
_cell.angle_alpha   90.00
_cell.angle_beta   90.00
_cell.angle_gamma   90.00
#
_symmetry.space_group_name_H-M   'P 1'
#
loop_
_entity.id
_entity.type
_entity.pdbx_description
1 polymer ?
#
loop_
_entity_poly.entity_id
_entity_poly.type
_entity_poly.pdbx_seq_one_letter_code
_entity_poly.pdbx_strand_id
1 'polypeptide(L)'
;MKPAKQYSDLMGELLKELAEMSNSVDVPVGALVLDKNLEVIAKSFNNRVEKNDPTAHAEIEAIRLAGQKLNNWRLDGCTLLVTLEPCQMCSGAILQSRISRVVFGAFEPKTGFLVSRNSHSENKNIEIISGVMEEESSKILSNWFQEKRSNKDMI
;
A
#
# COMPACT_ATOMS: atom_id res chain seq x y z
N MET A 1 -19.88 -12.20 -4.48
CA MET A 1 -19.32 -10.92 -5.01
C MET A 1 -18.04 -11.22 -5.77
N LYS A 2 -17.87 -10.63 -6.94
CA LYS A 2 -16.63 -10.81 -7.72
C LYS A 2 -15.47 -10.14 -7.00
N PRO A 3 -14.29 -10.79 -6.88
CA PRO A 3 -13.14 -10.21 -6.16
C PRO A 3 -12.75 -8.80 -6.62
N ALA A 4 -12.82 -8.53 -7.93
CA ALA A 4 -12.49 -7.22 -8.50
C ALA A 4 -13.34 -6.09 -7.91
N LYS A 5 -14.65 -6.31 -7.72
CA LYS A 5 -15.54 -5.32 -7.10
C LYS A 5 -15.18 -5.11 -5.63
N GLN A 6 -14.87 -6.18 -4.92
CA GLN A 6 -14.48 -6.09 -3.51
C GLN A 6 -13.20 -5.30 -3.33
N TYR A 7 -12.20 -5.49 -4.21
CA TYR A 7 -10.97 -4.70 -4.18
C TYR A 7 -11.23 -3.22 -4.43
N SER A 8 -12.09 -2.88 -5.40
CA SER A 8 -12.47 -1.47 -5.65
C SER A 8 -13.18 -0.86 -4.44
N ASP A 9 -14.11 -1.58 -3.82
CA ASP A 9 -14.84 -1.09 -2.65
C ASP A 9 -13.88 -0.84 -1.47
N LEU A 10 -12.98 -1.77 -1.18
CA LEU A 10 -11.98 -1.63 -0.12
C LEU A 10 -10.99 -0.51 -0.42
N MET A 11 -10.53 -0.41 -1.66
CA MET A 11 -9.64 0.69 -2.08
C MET A 11 -10.34 2.05 -1.90
N GLY A 12 -11.60 2.15 -2.29
CA GLY A 12 -12.39 3.38 -2.15
C GLY A 12 -12.54 3.80 -0.69
N GLU A 13 -12.82 2.87 0.21
CA GLU A 13 -12.88 3.14 1.65
C GLU A 13 -11.54 3.62 2.21
N LEU A 14 -10.45 2.97 1.81
CA LEU A 14 -9.10 3.33 2.24
C LEU A 14 -8.71 4.73 1.74
N LEU A 15 -9.02 5.05 0.48
CA LEU A 15 -8.77 6.37 -0.10
C LEU A 15 -9.58 7.45 0.61
N LYS A 16 -10.80 7.16 1.01
CA LYS A 16 -11.63 8.08 1.77
C LYS A 16 -11.00 8.41 3.13
N GLU A 17 -10.49 7.41 3.84
CA GLU A 17 -9.77 7.62 5.09
C GLU A 17 -8.52 8.49 4.88
N LEU A 18 -7.76 8.23 3.82
CA LEU A 18 -6.59 9.03 3.48
C LEU A 18 -6.93 10.49 3.18
N ALA A 19 -8.05 10.74 2.48
CA ALA A 19 -8.50 12.10 2.20
C ALA A 19 -8.86 12.85 3.49
N GLU A 20 -9.39 12.16 4.49
CA GLU A 20 -9.69 12.72 5.80
C GLU A 20 -8.43 13.04 6.61
N MET A 21 -7.29 12.42 6.26
CA MET A 21 -5.97 12.65 6.89
C MET A 21 -5.16 13.73 6.15
N SER A 22 -5.82 14.74 5.59
CA SER A 22 -5.22 15.76 4.70
C SER A 22 -4.04 16.53 5.31
N ASN A 23 -3.93 16.59 6.63
CA ASN A 23 -2.85 17.28 7.35
C ASN A 23 -1.68 16.36 7.73
N SER A 24 -1.62 15.16 7.17
CA SER A 24 -0.56 14.22 7.47
C SER A 24 0.82 14.78 7.12
N VAL A 25 1.79 14.60 8.02
CA VAL A 25 3.20 14.94 7.78
C VAL A 25 3.87 13.89 6.88
N ASP A 26 3.33 12.69 6.83
CA ASP A 26 3.80 11.61 5.96
C ASP A 26 3.05 11.57 4.64
N VAL A 27 3.71 11.06 3.62
CA VAL A 27 3.07 10.80 2.31
C VAL A 27 1.83 9.91 2.52
N PRO A 28 0.66 10.30 1.99
CA PRO A 28 -0.58 9.58 2.25
C PRO A 28 -0.66 8.27 1.45
N VAL A 29 -0.22 7.20 2.07
CA VAL A 29 -0.32 5.84 1.56
C VAL A 29 -0.98 4.98 2.61
N GLY A 30 -1.95 4.17 2.21
CA GLY A 30 -2.63 3.22 3.08
C GLY A 30 -2.51 1.80 2.55
N ALA A 31 -2.51 0.84 3.45
CA ALA A 31 -2.41 -0.57 3.11
C ALA A 31 -3.32 -1.43 4.00
N LEU A 32 -3.90 -2.45 3.38
CA LEU A 32 -4.69 -3.49 4.04
C LEU A 32 -4.03 -4.85 3.78
N VAL A 33 -4.10 -5.74 4.75
CA VAL A 33 -3.89 -7.16 4.50
C VAL A 33 -5.22 -7.88 4.65
N LEU A 34 -5.59 -8.65 3.64
CA LEU A 34 -6.80 -9.46 3.60
C LEU A 34 -6.41 -10.93 3.76
N ASP A 35 -7.18 -11.68 4.52
CA ASP A 35 -6.96 -13.14 4.61
C ASP A 35 -7.45 -13.86 3.35
N LYS A 36 -7.39 -15.19 3.35
CA LYS A 36 -7.81 -16.03 2.21
C LYS A 36 -9.30 -15.90 1.88
N ASN A 37 -10.11 -15.40 2.82
CA ASN A 37 -11.54 -15.14 2.63
C ASN A 37 -11.82 -13.68 2.26
N LEU A 38 -10.77 -12.90 1.99
CA LEU A 38 -10.83 -11.46 1.69
C LEU A 38 -11.36 -10.59 2.83
N GLU A 39 -11.23 -11.09 4.07
CA GLU A 39 -11.53 -10.31 5.27
C GLU A 39 -10.32 -9.47 5.66
N VAL A 40 -10.54 -8.21 6.05
CA VAL A 40 -9.48 -7.30 6.47
C VAL A 40 -8.93 -7.75 7.83
N ILE A 41 -7.66 -8.13 7.88
CA ILE A 41 -6.99 -8.52 9.12
C ILE A 41 -5.97 -7.49 9.62
N ALA A 42 -5.57 -6.55 8.77
CA ALA A 42 -4.67 -5.47 9.15
C ALA A 42 -4.92 -4.25 8.28
N LYS A 43 -4.79 -3.07 8.87
CA LYS A 43 -4.84 -1.78 8.18
C LYS A 43 -3.76 -0.88 8.75
N SER A 44 -3.03 -0.18 7.89
CA SER A 44 -2.02 0.76 8.32
C SER A 44 -1.80 1.87 7.29
N PHE A 45 -1.12 2.91 7.74
CA PHE A 45 -0.76 4.07 6.94
C PHE A 45 0.74 4.31 7.04
N ASN A 46 1.29 5.04 6.07
CA ASN A 46 2.68 5.47 6.11
C ASN A 46 2.94 6.30 7.37
N ASN A 47 3.96 5.96 8.14
CA ASN A 47 4.20 6.53 9.47
C ASN A 47 5.69 6.69 9.80
N ARG A 48 6.48 7.12 8.80
CA ARG A 48 7.93 7.26 8.94
C ARG A 48 8.31 8.42 9.85
N VAL A 49 7.63 9.55 9.69
CA VAL A 49 7.97 10.78 10.40
C VAL A 49 7.63 10.66 11.89
N GLU A 50 6.41 10.26 12.21
CA GLU A 50 5.96 10.13 13.59
C GLU A 50 6.76 9.09 14.38
N LYS A 51 7.09 7.96 13.74
CA LYS A 51 7.87 6.89 14.39
C LYS A 51 9.38 7.09 14.33
N ASN A 52 9.85 8.08 13.57
CA ASN A 52 11.29 8.24 13.28
C ASN A 52 11.89 6.92 12.74
N ASP A 53 11.15 6.27 11.84
CA ASP A 53 11.51 4.97 11.30
C ASP A 53 11.40 4.99 9.76
N PRO A 54 12.52 4.94 9.04
CA PRO A 54 12.51 4.99 7.58
C PRO A 54 11.83 3.78 6.94
N THR A 55 11.65 2.68 7.70
CA THR A 55 11.01 1.46 7.19
C THR A 55 9.50 1.43 7.45
N ALA A 56 8.95 2.41 8.19
CA ALA A 56 7.52 2.43 8.56
C ALA A 56 6.61 2.85 7.40
N HIS A 57 6.77 2.22 6.25
CA HIS A 57 5.83 2.30 5.13
C HIS A 57 4.53 1.58 5.49
N ALA A 58 3.42 2.00 4.90
CA ALA A 58 2.10 1.40 5.14
C ALA A 58 2.13 -0.12 4.97
N GLU A 59 2.80 -0.61 3.93
CA GLU A 59 2.91 -2.04 3.63
C GLU A 59 3.64 -2.81 4.75
N ILE A 60 4.77 -2.28 5.21
CA ILE A 60 5.57 -2.89 6.29
C ILE A 60 4.75 -2.99 7.58
N GLU A 61 4.09 -1.88 7.93
CA GLU A 61 3.25 -1.83 9.13
C GLU A 61 2.08 -2.83 9.04
N ALA A 62 1.41 -2.91 7.88
CA ALA A 62 0.30 -3.82 7.68
C ALA A 62 0.76 -5.29 7.74
N ILE A 63 1.91 -5.61 7.16
CA ILE A 63 2.50 -6.95 7.20
C ILE A 63 2.79 -7.37 8.65
N ARG A 64 3.39 -6.48 9.44
CA ARG A 64 3.65 -6.73 10.86
C ARG A 64 2.38 -7.01 11.64
N LEU A 65 1.37 -6.17 11.47
CA LEU A 65 0.08 -6.33 12.15
C LEU A 65 -0.60 -7.64 11.76
N ALA A 66 -0.58 -8.01 10.48
CA ALA A 66 -1.16 -9.24 9.98
C ALA A 66 -0.47 -10.47 10.60
N GLY A 67 0.87 -10.46 10.65
CA GLY A 67 1.64 -11.54 11.27
C GLY A 67 1.31 -11.70 12.75
N GLN A 68 1.18 -10.61 13.47
CA GLN A 68 0.78 -10.62 14.89
C GLN A 68 -0.63 -11.18 15.06
N LYS A 69 -1.56 -10.73 14.22
CA LYS A 69 -2.96 -11.18 14.30
C LYS A 69 -3.11 -12.67 14.01
N LEU A 70 -2.38 -13.17 13.02
CA LEU A 70 -2.41 -14.61 12.66
C LEU A 70 -1.49 -15.46 13.54
N ASN A 71 -0.68 -14.82 14.37
CA ASN A 71 0.36 -15.47 15.15
C ASN A 71 1.27 -16.34 14.27
N ASN A 72 1.64 -15.82 13.11
CA ASN A 72 2.42 -16.51 12.09
C ASN A 72 3.11 -15.50 11.19
N TRP A 73 4.41 -15.66 10.94
CA TRP A 73 5.12 -14.78 10.02
C TRP A 73 4.76 -15.07 8.54
N ARG A 74 4.26 -16.26 8.24
CA ARG A 74 3.81 -16.63 6.89
C ARG A 74 2.40 -16.13 6.67
N LEU A 75 2.25 -15.39 5.57
CA LEU A 75 0.95 -14.82 5.17
C LEU A 75 0.45 -15.50 3.88
N ASP A 76 0.62 -16.84 3.81
CA ASP A 76 0.16 -17.63 2.66
C ASP A 76 -1.34 -17.42 2.45
N GLY A 77 -1.74 -17.22 1.19
CA GLY A 77 -3.14 -16.98 0.83
C GLY A 77 -3.63 -15.56 1.09
N CYS A 78 -2.84 -14.72 1.77
CA CYS A 78 -3.22 -13.34 2.04
C CYS A 78 -3.00 -12.43 0.82
N THR A 79 -3.76 -11.35 0.79
CA THR A 79 -3.66 -10.28 -0.22
C THR A 79 -3.23 -8.99 0.48
N LEU A 80 -2.22 -8.33 -0.06
CA LEU A 80 -1.89 -6.95 0.30
C LEU A 80 -2.57 -6.00 -0.68
N LEU A 81 -3.40 -5.09 -0.16
CA LEU A 81 -4.03 -4.05 -0.95
C LEU A 81 -3.44 -2.71 -0.50
N VAL A 82 -2.88 -1.95 -1.42
CA VAL A 82 -2.15 -0.71 -1.13
C VAL A 82 -2.47 0.37 -2.15
N THR A 83 -2.55 1.62 -1.71
CA THR A 83 -2.97 2.72 -2.58
C THR A 83 -1.91 3.14 -3.60
N LEU A 84 -0.64 2.82 -3.35
CA LEU A 84 0.49 3.14 -4.22
C LEU A 84 1.32 1.88 -4.47
N GLU A 85 1.84 1.75 -5.68
CA GLU A 85 2.74 0.63 -6.04
C GLU A 85 3.90 0.51 -5.05
N PRO A 86 4.13 -0.68 -4.45
CA PRO A 86 5.20 -0.89 -3.48
C PRO A 86 6.59 -0.61 -4.04
N CYS A 87 7.44 0.00 -3.22
CA CYS A 87 8.86 0.20 -3.52
C CYS A 87 9.66 -1.10 -3.36
N GLN A 88 10.96 -1.06 -3.65
CA GLN A 88 11.84 -2.23 -3.56
C GLN A 88 11.86 -2.86 -2.16
N MET A 89 11.96 -2.04 -1.12
CA MET A 89 11.95 -2.52 0.27
C MET A 89 10.65 -3.28 0.60
N CYS A 90 9.51 -2.68 0.26
CA CYS A 90 8.21 -3.30 0.52
C CYS A 90 7.98 -4.54 -0.32
N SER A 91 8.45 -4.53 -1.58
CA SER A 91 8.38 -5.70 -2.46
C SER A 91 9.18 -6.87 -1.90
N GLY A 92 10.35 -6.60 -1.32
CA GLY A 92 11.15 -7.61 -0.61
C GLY A 92 10.40 -8.18 0.59
N ALA A 93 9.78 -7.32 1.40
CA ALA A 93 8.99 -7.75 2.56
C ALA A 93 7.78 -8.59 2.15
N ILE A 94 7.12 -8.23 1.06
CA ILE A 94 5.99 -8.98 0.49
C ILE A 94 6.44 -10.41 0.11
N LEU A 95 7.56 -10.52 -0.57
CA LEU A 95 8.13 -11.82 -0.94
C LEU A 95 8.48 -12.65 0.30
N GLN A 96 9.17 -12.06 1.26
CA GLN A 96 9.60 -12.75 2.47
C GLN A 96 8.43 -13.23 3.32
N SER A 97 7.32 -12.48 3.35
CA SER A 97 6.13 -12.83 4.12
C SER A 97 5.24 -13.89 3.47
N ARG A 98 5.54 -14.27 2.23
CA ARG A 98 4.75 -15.27 1.46
C ARG A 98 3.33 -14.81 1.11
N ILE A 99 3.12 -13.51 0.98
CA ILE A 99 1.86 -12.96 0.48
C ILE A 99 1.63 -13.48 -0.95
N SER A 100 0.38 -13.87 -1.24
CA SER A 100 0.03 -14.52 -2.51
C SER A 100 -0.39 -13.55 -3.59
N ARG A 101 -0.90 -12.38 -3.21
CA ARG A 101 -1.44 -11.38 -4.15
C ARG A 101 -1.19 -9.97 -3.66
N VAL A 102 -0.87 -9.08 -4.60
CA VAL A 102 -0.78 -7.64 -4.35
C VAL A 102 -1.77 -6.92 -5.26
N VAL A 103 -2.59 -6.06 -4.66
CA VAL A 103 -3.52 -5.18 -5.38
C VAL A 103 -3.07 -3.75 -5.10
N PHE A 104 -2.77 -2.95 -6.11
CA PHE A 104 -2.41 -1.56 -5.87
C PHE A 104 -3.16 -0.57 -6.76
N GLY A 105 -3.25 0.67 -6.28
CA GLY A 105 -3.93 1.76 -6.97
C GLY A 105 -3.03 2.47 -7.97
N ALA A 106 -2.33 3.51 -7.55
CA ALA A 106 -1.47 4.31 -8.42
C ALA A 106 -0.14 3.62 -8.69
N PHE A 107 0.38 3.81 -9.91
CA PHE A 107 1.74 3.42 -10.25
C PHE A 107 2.73 4.45 -9.70
N GLU A 108 3.93 3.99 -9.33
CA GLU A 108 5.05 4.87 -8.92
C GLU A 108 6.20 4.68 -9.89
N PRO A 109 6.33 5.55 -10.91
CA PRO A 109 7.31 5.34 -11.98
C PRO A 109 8.77 5.41 -11.52
N LYS A 110 9.05 6.15 -10.44
CA LYS A 110 10.43 6.35 -9.96
C LYS A 110 10.91 5.27 -9.02
N THR A 111 10.07 4.84 -8.08
CA THR A 111 10.46 3.93 -7.01
C THR A 111 9.64 2.65 -6.94
N GLY A 112 8.54 2.57 -7.71
CA GLY A 112 7.71 1.38 -7.79
C GLY A 112 8.47 0.19 -8.35
N PHE A 113 8.39 -0.95 -7.70
CA PHE A 113 9.26 -2.08 -8.00
C PHE A 113 8.52 -3.29 -8.58
N LEU A 114 7.23 -3.44 -8.34
CA LEU A 114 6.48 -4.61 -8.80
C LEU A 114 6.23 -4.59 -10.31
N VAL A 115 5.97 -3.41 -10.88
CA VAL A 115 5.67 -3.24 -12.30
C VAL A 115 6.57 -2.19 -12.94
N SER A 116 6.64 -0.99 -12.34
CA SER A 116 7.26 0.19 -12.97
C SER A 116 8.76 0.05 -13.19
N ARG A 117 9.50 -0.53 -12.26
CA ARG A 117 10.95 -0.75 -12.37
C ARG A 117 11.32 -2.20 -12.64
N ASN A 118 10.36 -3.06 -12.65
CA ASN A 118 10.38 -4.41 -13.14
C ASN A 118 11.50 -5.33 -12.65
N SER A 119 11.16 -6.23 -11.76
CA SER A 119 11.96 -7.41 -11.46
C SER A 119 11.13 -8.66 -11.72
N HIS A 120 10.86 -8.96 -12.98
CA HIS A 120 10.06 -10.12 -13.37
C HIS A 120 10.52 -11.43 -12.75
N SER A 121 11.83 -11.56 -12.47
CA SER A 121 12.40 -12.80 -11.95
C SER A 121 12.04 -13.07 -10.48
N GLU A 122 11.81 -12.02 -9.68
CA GLU A 122 11.59 -12.16 -8.25
C GLU A 122 10.12 -12.32 -7.88
N ASN A 123 9.22 -11.88 -8.74
CA ASN A 123 7.78 -11.81 -8.45
C ASN A 123 6.94 -12.93 -9.07
N LYS A 124 7.57 -14.01 -9.57
CA LYS A 124 6.90 -15.08 -10.35
C LYS A 124 5.74 -15.76 -9.62
N ASN A 125 5.75 -15.78 -8.30
CA ASN A 125 4.76 -16.49 -7.50
C ASN A 125 3.74 -15.58 -6.85
N ILE A 126 3.75 -14.28 -7.20
CA ILE A 126 2.81 -13.30 -6.67
C ILE A 126 1.89 -12.84 -7.80
N GLU A 127 0.59 -12.95 -7.59
CA GLU A 127 -0.39 -12.36 -8.48
C GLU A 127 -0.43 -10.85 -8.24
N ILE A 128 -0.32 -10.06 -9.30
CA ILE A 128 -0.33 -8.59 -9.21
C ILE A 128 -1.55 -8.06 -9.96
N ILE A 129 -2.37 -7.28 -9.27
CA ILE A 129 -3.52 -6.56 -9.83
C ILE A 129 -3.25 -5.07 -9.66
N SER A 130 -3.03 -4.37 -10.76
CA SER A 130 -2.63 -2.97 -10.77
C SER A 130 -3.75 -2.03 -11.22
N GLY A 131 -3.65 -0.76 -10.85
CA GLY A 131 -4.52 0.30 -11.36
C GLY A 131 -5.92 0.31 -10.78
N VAL A 132 -6.13 -0.28 -9.61
CA VAL A 132 -7.44 -0.28 -8.95
C VAL A 132 -7.69 1.11 -8.34
N MET A 133 -8.63 1.86 -8.90
CA MET A 133 -8.90 3.28 -8.57
C MET A 133 -7.63 4.15 -8.73
N GLU A 134 -6.93 3.95 -9.82
CA GLU A 134 -5.65 4.60 -10.11
C GLU A 134 -5.74 6.13 -10.09
N GLU A 135 -6.76 6.72 -10.71
CA GLU A 135 -6.92 8.17 -10.79
C GLU A 135 -7.13 8.78 -9.40
N GLU A 136 -8.00 8.19 -8.60
CA GLU A 136 -8.31 8.64 -7.26
C GLU A 136 -7.09 8.52 -6.33
N SER A 137 -6.36 7.42 -6.44
CA SER A 137 -5.11 7.21 -5.69
C SER A 137 -4.04 8.24 -6.07
N SER A 138 -3.85 8.47 -7.36
CA SER A 138 -2.89 9.46 -7.87
C SER A 138 -3.24 10.88 -7.44
N LYS A 139 -4.52 11.21 -7.42
CA LYS A 139 -5.01 12.55 -7.05
C LYS A 139 -4.69 12.88 -5.58
N ILE A 140 -4.86 11.94 -4.67
CA ILE A 140 -4.55 12.14 -3.25
C ILE A 140 -3.06 12.48 -3.09
N LEU A 141 -2.18 11.75 -3.76
CA LEU A 141 -0.75 11.97 -3.73
C LEU A 141 -0.37 13.33 -4.34
N SER A 142 -0.90 13.63 -5.52
CA SER A 142 -0.63 14.89 -6.22
C SER A 142 -1.05 16.09 -5.38
N ASN A 143 -2.23 16.04 -4.77
CA ASN A 143 -2.73 17.12 -3.91
C ASN A 143 -1.83 17.34 -2.70
N TRP A 144 -1.40 16.26 -2.06
CA TRP A 144 -0.52 16.36 -0.90
C TRP A 144 0.84 16.99 -1.25
N PHE A 145 1.47 16.55 -2.33
CA PHE A 145 2.75 17.10 -2.79
C PHE A 145 2.61 18.57 -3.20
N GLN A 146 1.51 18.94 -3.84
CA GLN A 146 1.22 20.31 -4.22
C GLN A 146 1.09 21.23 -3.00
N GLU A 147 0.36 20.80 -1.98
CA GLU A 147 0.22 21.53 -0.72
C GLU A 147 1.56 21.71 -0.01
N LYS A 148 2.40 20.69 0.00
CA LYS A 148 3.73 20.76 0.62
C LYS A 148 4.65 21.74 -0.11
N ARG A 149 4.59 21.80 -1.44
CA ARG A 149 5.34 22.78 -2.22
C ARG A 149 4.88 24.21 -1.93
N SER A 150 3.58 24.45 -1.93
CA SER A 150 2.99 25.76 -1.62
C SER A 150 3.39 26.26 -0.24
N ASN A 151 3.44 25.39 0.75
CA ASN A 151 3.85 25.75 2.12
C ASN A 151 5.34 26.09 2.21
N LYS A 152 6.20 25.50 1.38
CA LYS A 152 7.63 25.86 1.31
C LYS A 152 7.85 27.25 0.69
N ASP A 153 7.02 27.61 -0.27
CA ASP A 153 7.10 28.91 -0.95
C ASP A 153 6.59 30.07 -0.09
N MET A 154 5.93 29.77 1.03
CA MET A 154 5.41 30.75 1.98
C MET A 154 6.37 31.06 3.15
N ILE A 155 7.53 30.40 3.22
CA ILE A 155 8.61 30.65 4.17
C ILE A 155 9.74 31.38 3.44
#